data_ce5f0e4cd0258f26d8536790c51c9819
#
_entry.id   ce5f0e4cd0258f26d8536790c51c9819
#
_cell.length_a   1.000
_cell.length_b   1.000
_cell.length_c   1.000
_cell.angle_alpha   90.00
_cell.angle_beta   90.00
_cell.angle_gamma   90.00
#
_symmetry.space_group_name_H-M   'P 1'
#
loop_
_entity.id
_entity.type
_entity.pdbx_description
1 polymer ?
#
loop_
_entity_poly.entity_id
_entity_poly.type
_entity_poly.pdbx_seq_one_letter_code
_entity_poly.pdbx_strand_id
1 'polypeptide(L)'
;MRDLTEIRQQIDQIDQKMLALFKERMGCSVEVAEYKRGTGKAIYDPVRERQKIDALTKDEDELIIKKSVEEMFLQMMSISRRYQYS
;
A
#
# COMPACT_ATOMS: atom_id res chain seq x y z
N MET A 1 -14.74 -27.08 10.73
CA MET A 1 -13.52 -26.38 10.29
C MET A 1 -13.35 -26.56 8.78
N ARG A 2 -12.99 -25.50 8.08
CA ARG A 2 -12.73 -25.59 6.65
C ARG A 2 -11.44 -26.39 6.41
N ASP A 3 -11.38 -27.15 5.32
CA ASP A 3 -10.17 -27.84 4.97
C ASP A 3 -9.13 -26.88 4.32
N LEU A 4 -7.91 -27.37 4.17
CA LEU A 4 -6.80 -26.58 3.65
C LEU A 4 -7.06 -26.07 2.23
N THR A 5 -7.72 -26.88 1.39
CA THR A 5 -8.04 -26.51 0.01
C THR A 5 -8.98 -25.30 -0.03
N GLU A 6 -10.02 -25.29 0.82
CA GLU A 6 -10.96 -24.18 0.92
C GLU A 6 -10.28 -22.90 1.39
N ILE A 7 -9.42 -23.02 2.39
CA ILE A 7 -8.67 -21.88 2.92
C ILE A 7 -7.76 -21.29 1.84
N ARG A 8 -7.05 -22.14 1.11
CA ARG A 8 -6.16 -21.71 0.02
C ARG A 8 -6.91 -21.05 -1.13
N GLN A 9 -8.10 -21.57 -1.47
CA GLN A 9 -8.94 -20.94 -2.49
C GLN A 9 -9.36 -19.54 -2.06
N GLN A 10 -9.69 -19.34 -0.80
CA GLN A 10 -10.02 -18.02 -0.29
C GLN A 10 -8.81 -17.08 -0.35
N ILE A 11 -7.64 -17.56 0.04
CA ILE A 11 -6.40 -16.77 -0.06
C ILE A 11 -6.14 -16.37 -1.51
N ASP A 12 -6.31 -17.29 -2.46
CA ASP A 12 -6.11 -17.01 -3.89
C ASP A 12 -7.05 -15.90 -4.37
N GLN A 13 -8.30 -15.91 -3.93
CA GLN A 13 -9.27 -14.86 -4.28
C GLN A 13 -8.86 -13.51 -3.68
N ILE A 14 -8.41 -13.50 -2.42
CA ILE A 14 -7.91 -12.31 -1.76
C ILE A 14 -6.70 -11.74 -2.52
N ASP A 15 -5.77 -12.62 -2.90
CA ASP A 15 -4.56 -12.22 -3.62
C ASP A 15 -4.88 -11.59 -4.96
N GLN A 16 -5.87 -12.11 -5.68
CA GLN A 16 -6.32 -11.51 -6.95
C GLN A 16 -6.87 -10.09 -6.74
N LYS A 17 -7.64 -9.90 -5.67
CA LYS A 17 -8.16 -8.57 -5.33
C LYS A 17 -7.03 -7.62 -4.93
N MET A 18 -6.06 -8.11 -4.17
CA MET A 18 -4.89 -7.32 -3.78
C MET A 18 -4.08 -6.90 -5.01
N LEU A 19 -3.88 -7.80 -5.96
CA LEU A 19 -3.18 -7.49 -7.21
C LEU A 19 -3.89 -6.39 -7.99
N ALA A 20 -5.20 -6.50 -8.14
CA ALA A 20 -5.99 -5.50 -8.85
C ALA A 20 -5.91 -4.12 -8.15
N LEU A 21 -6.04 -4.10 -6.83
CA LEU A 21 -5.95 -2.86 -6.04
C LEU A 21 -4.54 -2.27 -6.08
N PHE A 22 -3.52 -3.12 -6.06
CA PHE A 22 -2.14 -2.67 -6.16
C PHE A 22 -1.90 -1.96 -7.51
N LYS A 23 -2.36 -2.55 -8.62
CA LYS A 23 -2.25 -1.94 -9.94
C LYS A 23 -2.96 -0.59 -10.00
N GLU A 24 -4.16 -0.51 -9.44
CA GLU A 24 -4.93 0.74 -9.37
C GLU A 24 -4.18 1.80 -8.57
N ARG A 25 -3.63 1.42 -7.42
CA ARG A 25 -2.84 2.32 -6.58
C ARG A 25 -1.58 2.81 -7.29
N MET A 26 -0.91 1.93 -8.04
CA MET A 26 0.26 2.32 -8.83
C MET A 26 -0.11 3.34 -9.91
N GLY A 27 -1.26 3.19 -10.56
CA GLY A 27 -1.77 4.18 -11.50
C GLY A 27 -1.97 5.54 -10.86
N CYS A 28 -2.56 5.58 -9.66
CA CYS A 28 -2.71 6.82 -8.88
C CYS A 28 -1.35 7.43 -8.52
N SER A 29 -0.37 6.59 -8.19
CA SER A 29 0.99 7.05 -7.88
C SER A 29 1.63 7.76 -9.06
N VAL A 30 1.41 7.26 -10.28
CA VAL A 30 1.91 7.90 -11.51
C VAL A 30 1.26 9.27 -11.68
N GLU A 31 -0.04 9.37 -11.47
CA GLU A 31 -0.77 10.64 -11.56
C GLU A 31 -0.24 11.67 -10.55
N VAL A 32 0.04 11.24 -9.31
CA VAL A 32 0.64 12.09 -8.29
C VAL A 32 2.01 12.59 -8.74
N ALA A 33 2.83 11.70 -9.31
CA ALA A 33 4.16 12.06 -9.81
C ALA A 33 4.09 13.10 -10.94
N GLU A 34 3.15 12.93 -11.85
CA GLU A 34 2.92 13.89 -12.95
C GLU A 34 2.52 15.25 -12.42
N TYR A 35 1.59 15.26 -11.46
CA TYR A 35 1.15 16.51 -10.81
C TYR A 35 2.31 17.22 -10.12
N LYS A 36 3.12 16.48 -9.34
CA LYS A 36 4.25 17.04 -8.59
C LYS A 36 5.34 17.58 -9.53
N ARG A 37 5.59 16.93 -10.66
CA ARG A 37 6.53 17.43 -11.67
C ARG A 37 6.09 18.79 -12.22
N GLY A 38 4.78 18.95 -12.44
CA GLY A 38 4.21 20.21 -12.92
C GLY A 38 4.27 21.35 -11.89
N THR A 39 4.36 21.02 -10.59
CA THR A 39 4.38 22.01 -9.50
C THR A 39 5.75 22.19 -8.87
N GLY A 40 6.75 21.40 -9.28
CA GLY A 40 8.08 21.41 -8.69
C GLY A 40 8.18 20.77 -7.31
N LYS A 41 7.14 20.11 -6.83
CA LYS A 41 7.15 19.43 -5.53
C LYS A 41 7.92 18.12 -5.62
N ALA A 42 8.57 17.73 -4.49
CA ALA A 42 9.26 16.46 -4.41
C ALA A 42 8.27 15.29 -4.39
N ILE A 43 8.63 14.18 -5.05
CA ILE A 43 7.83 12.95 -5.03
C ILE A 43 7.82 12.33 -3.63
N TYR A 44 8.98 12.28 -2.96
CA TYR A 44 9.06 11.71 -1.62
C TYR A 44 8.54 12.71 -0.59
N ASP A 45 7.52 12.28 0.15
CA ASP A 45 6.89 13.07 1.22
C ASP A 45 6.79 12.19 2.47
N PRO A 46 7.85 12.14 3.31
CA PRO A 46 7.86 11.26 4.48
C PRO A 46 6.80 11.62 5.52
N VAL A 47 6.44 12.90 5.65
CA VAL A 47 5.40 13.34 6.58
C VAL A 47 4.05 12.77 6.15
N ARG A 48 3.72 12.86 4.86
CA ARG A 48 2.48 12.31 4.31
C ARG A 48 2.43 10.80 4.47
N GLU A 49 3.55 10.10 4.22
CA GLU A 49 3.62 8.65 4.37
C GLU A 49 3.33 8.23 5.82
N ARG A 50 3.93 8.93 6.78
CA ARG A 50 3.70 8.64 8.20
C ARG A 50 2.25 8.91 8.60
N GLN A 51 1.69 10.03 8.19
CA GLN A 51 0.29 10.37 8.45
C GLN A 51 -0.66 9.32 7.89
N LYS A 52 -0.37 8.81 6.70
CA LYS A 52 -1.18 7.78 6.04
C LYS A 52 -1.18 6.47 6.84
N ILE A 53 -0.02 6.02 7.28
CA ILE A 53 0.13 4.81 8.09
C ILE A 53 -0.59 4.97 9.43
N ASP A 54 -0.42 6.10 10.10
CA ASP A 54 -1.07 6.36 11.38
C ASP A 54 -2.60 6.37 11.24
N ALA A 55 -3.12 6.97 10.17
CA ALA A 55 -4.56 6.97 9.90
C ALA A 55 -5.11 5.57 9.64
N LEU A 56 -4.37 4.76 8.89
CA LEU A 56 -4.78 3.38 8.57
C LEU A 56 -4.81 2.49 9.80
N THR A 57 -3.95 2.74 10.78
CA THR A 57 -3.76 1.85 11.92
C THR A 57 -4.34 2.39 13.24
N LYS A 58 -4.96 3.56 13.22
CA LYS A 58 -5.40 4.23 14.47
C LYS A 58 -6.40 3.42 15.29
N ASP A 59 -7.27 2.64 14.66
CA ASP A 59 -8.29 1.84 15.33
C ASP A 59 -7.90 0.37 15.49
N GLU A 60 -6.66 0.02 15.14
CA GLU A 60 -6.18 -1.35 15.24
C GLU A 60 -5.65 -1.64 16.62
N ASP A 61 -6.30 -2.57 17.34
CA ASP A 61 -5.95 -2.94 18.71
C ASP A 61 -4.84 -3.99 18.80
N GLU A 62 -4.73 -4.86 17.79
CA GLU A 62 -3.69 -5.89 17.77
C GLU A 62 -2.35 -5.31 17.36
N LEU A 63 -1.40 -5.28 18.29
CA LEU A 63 -0.07 -4.71 18.05
C LEU A 63 0.66 -5.40 16.89
N ILE A 64 0.55 -6.74 16.79
CA ILE A 64 1.18 -7.50 15.70
C ILE A 64 0.62 -7.08 14.34
N ILE A 65 -0.70 -6.95 14.24
CA ILE A 65 -1.36 -6.52 12.99
C ILE A 65 -0.96 -5.08 12.65
N LYS A 66 -0.99 -4.20 13.66
CA LYS A 66 -0.60 -2.79 13.47
C LYS A 66 0.82 -2.66 12.91
N LYS A 67 1.78 -3.36 13.51
CA LYS A 67 3.17 -3.34 13.04
C LYS A 67 3.34 -3.98 11.66
N SER A 68 2.60 -5.05 11.38
CA SER A 68 2.63 -5.74 10.09
C SER A 68 2.07 -4.85 8.99
N VAL A 69 0.98 -4.14 9.25
CA VAL A 69 0.40 -3.17 8.30
C VAL A 69 1.39 -2.03 8.04
N GLU A 70 2.01 -1.50 9.09
CA GLU A 70 3.03 -0.46 8.94
C GLU A 70 4.17 -0.92 8.03
N GLU A 71 4.72 -2.12 8.28
CA GLU A 71 5.80 -2.68 7.48
C GLU A 71 5.38 -2.86 6.02
N MET A 72 4.19 -3.42 5.79
CA MET A 72 3.67 -3.64 4.44
C MET A 72 3.52 -2.33 3.67
N PHE A 73 2.94 -1.31 4.30
CA PHE A 73 2.73 -0.02 3.64
C PHE A 73 4.03 0.76 3.42
N LEU A 74 4.99 0.69 4.35
CA LEU A 74 6.30 1.29 4.14
C LEU A 74 6.99 0.66 2.92
N GLN A 75 6.92 -0.65 2.79
CA GLN A 75 7.48 -1.36 1.64
C GLN A 75 6.76 -0.98 0.34
N MET A 76 5.44 -0.94 0.37
CA MET A 76 4.63 -0.57 -0.80
C MET A 76 4.91 0.86 -1.24
N MET A 77 5.05 1.79 -0.29
CA MET A 77 5.38 3.18 -0.59
C MET A 77 6.77 3.31 -1.20
N SER A 78 7.74 2.53 -0.72
CA SER A 78 9.08 2.48 -1.32
C SER A 78 9.03 1.98 -2.77
N ILE A 79 8.27 0.92 -3.03
CA ILE A 79 8.06 0.37 -4.38
C ILE A 79 7.40 1.44 -5.27
N SER A 80 6.38 2.13 -4.76
CA SER A 80 5.68 3.18 -5.49
C SER A 80 6.62 4.32 -5.89
N ARG A 81 7.50 4.75 -4.99
CA ARG A 81 8.48 5.81 -5.30
C ARG A 81 9.42 5.39 -6.42
N ARG A 82 9.92 4.15 -6.39
CA ARG A 82 10.78 3.63 -7.47
C ARG A 82 10.06 3.64 -8.81
N TYR A 83 8.79 3.27 -8.81
CA TYR A 83 7.95 3.29 -10.00
C TYR A 83 7.73 4.72 -10.52
N GLN A 84 7.50 5.67 -9.61
CA GLN A 84 7.31 7.09 -9.94
C GLN A 84 8.54 7.72 -10.60
N TYR A 85 9.73 7.25 -10.27
CA TYR A 85 10.99 7.76 -10.83
C TYR A 85 11.42 7.05 -12.12
N SER A 86 10.76 5.97 -12.49
CA SER A 86 11.14 5.20 -13.70
C SER A 86 10.60 5.78 -15.01
#